data_b8bee75c276c9d5ca355c9400189f91e
#
_entry.id   b8bee75c276c9d5ca355c9400189f91e
#
_cell.length_a   1.000
_cell.length_b   1.000
_cell.length_c   1.000
_cell.angle_alpha   90.00
_cell.angle_beta   90.00
_cell.angle_gamma   90.00
#
_symmetry.space_group_name_H-M   'P 1'
#
loop_
_entity.id
_entity.type
_entity.pdbx_description
1 polymer ?
#
loop_
_entity_poly.entity_id
_entity_poly.type
_entity_poly.pdbx_seq_one_letter_code
_entity_poly.pdbx_strand_id
1 'polypeptide(L)'
;MGEGFEHLPFEHRPVMAAEVTDLLAAVPTGLVVDATVGGGGHSHALLTARPDLHLLGIDRDPVAVAAAGAALEPFGDRVRIVQGGFERVAEIVGNADIVGNEGIVAILFDLGVSSPQLDRPVRGFSYWADAAPLDMRMDSVQTLTAEVVVNEYSESDLAALIARNGEERYARRIAAEIVAARPVGTTGELVEAIKRGIPAAARRRGGHPARRTFQAIRMEVNRELPSLESGLDESVHLLKPEGRVVVLAYHSLEDRAVKERFVDWSRTEEPGYVPTGLPRVSRNPLTRLLTRRALRPSEAEIAANPRAKSARLRAVERIAP
;
A
#
# COMPACT_ATOMS: atom_id res chain seq x y z
N MET A 1 43.57 9.83 3.46
CA MET A 1 43.09 8.61 4.09
C MET A 1 41.56 8.77 4.15
N GLY A 2 40.88 8.23 3.14
CA GLY A 2 39.42 8.27 3.03
C GLY A 2 38.88 6.99 3.65
N GLU A 3 38.16 7.12 4.75
CA GLU A 3 37.43 6.02 5.32
C GLU A 3 36.20 5.73 4.43
N GLY A 4 36.27 4.59 3.74
CA GLY A 4 35.14 4.05 3.00
C GLY A 4 34.05 3.66 3.98
N PHE A 5 32.90 4.31 3.86
CA PHE A 5 31.69 3.79 4.44
C PHE A 5 31.32 2.50 3.68
N GLU A 6 31.69 1.35 4.25
CA GLU A 6 31.14 0.06 3.84
C GLU A 6 29.63 0.12 4.00
N HIS A 7 28.92 0.14 2.88
CA HIS A 7 27.48 -0.15 2.83
C HIS A 7 27.28 -1.60 3.28
N LEU A 8 27.00 -1.79 4.55
CA LEU A 8 26.39 -3.02 5.01
C LEU A 8 25.07 -3.19 4.24
N PRO A 9 24.82 -4.35 3.60
CA PRO A 9 23.54 -4.61 2.96
C PRO A 9 22.46 -4.52 4.03
N PHE A 10 21.63 -3.49 3.97
CA PHE A 10 20.47 -3.34 4.85
C PHE A 10 19.52 -4.48 4.48
N GLU A 11 19.54 -5.57 5.26
CA GLU A 11 18.57 -6.65 5.13
C GLU A 11 17.18 -6.08 5.33
N HIS A 12 16.49 -5.86 4.23
CA HIS A 12 15.12 -5.33 4.24
C HIS A 12 14.19 -6.41 4.79
N ARG A 13 14.00 -6.42 6.10
CA ARG A 13 13.00 -7.30 6.74
C ARG A 13 11.60 -6.77 6.44
N PRO A 14 10.71 -7.59 5.88
CA PRO A 14 9.32 -7.21 5.65
C PRO A 14 8.66 -6.83 6.98
N VAL A 15 7.79 -5.83 6.93
CA VAL A 15 7.06 -5.36 8.13
C VAL A 15 6.08 -6.43 8.60
N MET A 16 6.07 -6.74 9.90
CA MET A 16 5.20 -7.78 10.50
C MET A 16 5.29 -9.13 9.78
N ALA A 17 6.51 -9.51 9.37
CA ALA A 17 6.75 -10.71 8.56
C ALA A 17 6.21 -11.99 9.21
N ALA A 18 6.36 -12.14 10.53
CA ALA A 18 5.87 -13.30 11.26
C ALA A 18 4.33 -13.36 11.22
N GLU A 19 3.65 -12.26 11.56
CA GLU A 19 2.19 -12.19 11.60
C GLU A 19 1.57 -12.41 10.21
N VAL A 20 2.19 -11.85 9.16
CA VAL A 20 1.75 -12.06 7.77
C VAL A 20 1.94 -13.52 7.38
N THR A 21 3.12 -14.09 7.66
CA THR A 21 3.40 -15.49 7.35
C THR A 21 2.45 -16.43 8.09
N ASP A 22 2.20 -16.23 9.38
CA ASP A 22 1.28 -17.05 10.18
C ASP A 22 -0.15 -17.01 9.63
N LEU A 23 -0.64 -15.83 9.24
CA LEU A 23 -1.96 -15.69 8.63
C LEU A 23 -2.05 -16.41 7.28
N LEU A 24 -1.03 -16.28 6.44
CA LEU A 24 -1.00 -16.87 5.11
C LEU A 24 -0.62 -18.36 5.12
N ALA A 25 0.14 -18.80 6.11
CA ALA A 25 0.50 -20.24 6.23
C ALA A 25 -0.68 -21.14 6.64
N ALA A 26 -1.77 -20.58 7.14
CA ALA A 26 -2.93 -21.34 7.58
C ALA A 26 -3.99 -21.56 6.47
N VAL A 27 -3.69 -21.21 5.21
CA VAL A 27 -4.58 -21.44 4.06
C VAL A 27 -4.41 -22.85 3.48
N PRO A 28 -5.38 -23.36 2.72
CA PRO A 28 -5.20 -24.60 1.95
C PRO A 28 -4.02 -24.52 0.96
N THR A 29 -3.62 -25.66 0.41
CA THR A 29 -2.68 -25.69 -0.73
C THR A 29 -3.28 -25.00 -1.94
N GLY A 30 -2.47 -24.21 -2.68
CA GLY A 30 -2.93 -23.48 -3.85
C GLY A 30 -2.07 -22.29 -4.21
N LEU A 31 -2.68 -21.36 -4.95
CA LEU A 31 -2.04 -20.14 -5.42
C LEU A 31 -2.19 -19.01 -4.42
N VAL A 32 -1.09 -18.40 -4.03
CA VAL A 32 -1.04 -17.12 -3.31
C VAL A 32 -0.76 -16.01 -4.32
N VAL A 33 -1.52 -14.93 -4.23
CA VAL A 33 -1.25 -13.71 -4.98
C VAL A 33 -0.65 -12.68 -4.02
N ASP A 34 0.59 -12.28 -4.25
CA ASP A 34 1.18 -11.11 -3.61
C ASP A 34 0.96 -9.92 -4.54
N ALA A 35 -0.05 -9.13 -4.23
CA ALA A 35 -0.52 -8.03 -5.09
C ALA A 35 0.40 -6.80 -5.06
N THR A 36 1.42 -6.83 -4.20
CA THR A 36 2.41 -5.76 -3.95
C THR A 36 3.77 -6.38 -3.65
N VAL A 37 4.25 -7.26 -4.54
CA VAL A 37 5.40 -8.13 -4.25
C VAL A 37 6.68 -7.37 -3.85
N GLY A 38 6.85 -6.12 -4.28
CA GLY A 38 7.99 -5.29 -3.92
C GLY A 38 9.33 -5.99 -4.17
N GLY A 39 10.13 -6.15 -3.11
CA GLY A 39 11.39 -6.91 -3.16
C GLY A 39 11.23 -8.42 -2.90
N GLY A 40 10.00 -8.94 -2.78
CA GLY A 40 9.74 -10.37 -2.58
C GLY A 40 9.87 -10.86 -1.14
N GLY A 41 10.05 -10.00 -0.15
CA GLY A 41 10.37 -10.39 1.22
C GLY A 41 9.29 -11.22 1.92
N HIS A 42 8.02 -10.80 1.87
CA HIS A 42 6.89 -11.56 2.41
C HIS A 42 6.71 -12.89 1.68
N SER A 43 6.76 -12.83 0.36
CA SER A 43 6.64 -14.00 -0.53
C SER A 43 7.74 -15.02 -0.27
N HIS A 44 8.98 -14.58 -0.08
CA HIS A 44 10.11 -15.45 0.26
C HIS A 44 9.88 -16.16 1.60
N ALA A 45 9.48 -15.42 2.64
CA ALA A 45 9.20 -15.99 3.97
C ALA A 45 8.08 -17.04 3.89
N LEU A 46 6.99 -16.72 3.18
CA LEU A 46 5.86 -17.62 3.02
C LEU A 46 6.23 -18.90 2.25
N LEU A 47 6.90 -18.79 1.09
CA LEU A 47 7.29 -19.95 0.28
C LEU A 47 8.33 -20.85 0.96
N THR A 48 9.12 -20.29 1.87
CA THR A 48 10.02 -21.05 2.73
C THR A 48 9.24 -21.85 3.78
N ALA A 49 8.23 -21.23 4.40
CA ALA A 49 7.39 -21.87 5.41
C ALA A 49 6.40 -22.91 4.82
N ARG A 50 5.96 -22.72 3.57
CA ARG A 50 4.95 -23.53 2.88
C ARG A 50 5.44 -23.95 1.48
N PRO A 51 6.16 -25.06 1.40
CA PRO A 51 6.70 -25.55 0.12
C PRO A 51 5.63 -26.06 -0.87
N ASP A 52 4.41 -26.23 -0.42
CA ASP A 52 3.25 -26.67 -1.21
C ASP A 52 2.45 -25.52 -1.85
N LEU A 53 2.84 -24.26 -1.61
CA LEU A 53 2.20 -23.10 -2.21
C LEU A 53 2.90 -22.66 -3.49
N HIS A 54 2.11 -22.10 -4.42
CA HIS A 54 2.57 -21.36 -5.59
C HIS A 54 2.33 -19.87 -5.40
N LEU A 55 3.10 -19.04 -6.08
CA LEU A 55 3.04 -17.59 -5.97
C LEU A 55 2.85 -16.90 -7.32
N LEU A 56 1.90 -16.00 -7.38
CA LEU A 56 1.85 -14.93 -8.38
C LEU A 56 2.19 -13.60 -7.69
N GLY A 57 3.35 -13.04 -7.99
CA GLY A 57 3.75 -11.71 -7.53
C GLY A 57 3.37 -10.64 -8.54
N ILE A 58 2.76 -9.56 -8.08
CA ILE A 58 2.37 -8.41 -8.90
C ILE A 58 3.01 -7.15 -8.34
N ASP A 59 3.60 -6.33 -9.17
CA ASP A 59 3.99 -4.96 -8.82
C ASP A 59 3.94 -4.05 -10.05
N ARG A 60 3.56 -2.79 -9.86
CA ARG A 60 3.54 -1.80 -10.95
C ARG A 60 4.93 -1.22 -11.24
N ASP A 61 5.85 -1.27 -10.27
CA ASP A 61 7.21 -0.75 -10.40
C ASP A 61 8.13 -1.79 -11.04
N PRO A 62 8.67 -1.57 -12.26
CA PRO A 62 9.57 -2.51 -12.92
C PRO A 62 10.84 -2.80 -12.10
N VAL A 63 11.27 -1.87 -11.23
CA VAL A 63 12.40 -2.09 -10.33
C VAL A 63 12.06 -3.12 -9.26
N ALA A 64 10.83 -3.06 -8.72
CA ALA A 64 10.33 -4.04 -7.75
C ALA A 64 10.19 -5.42 -8.41
N VAL A 65 9.62 -5.49 -9.61
CA VAL A 65 9.48 -6.74 -10.40
C VAL A 65 10.84 -7.42 -10.59
N ALA A 66 11.87 -6.66 -10.99
CA ALA A 66 13.21 -7.20 -11.18
C ALA A 66 13.84 -7.68 -9.86
N ALA A 67 13.65 -6.93 -8.77
CA ALA A 67 14.15 -7.29 -7.44
C ALA A 67 13.47 -8.56 -6.90
N ALA A 68 12.14 -8.65 -7.03
CA ALA A 68 11.38 -9.84 -6.65
C ALA A 68 11.80 -11.06 -7.47
N GLY A 69 12.00 -10.90 -8.79
CA GLY A 69 12.48 -11.97 -9.67
C GLY A 69 13.81 -12.55 -9.20
N ALA A 70 14.75 -11.71 -8.80
CA ALA A 70 16.04 -12.16 -8.27
C ALA A 70 15.91 -12.81 -6.88
N ALA A 71 15.11 -12.22 -5.97
CA ALA A 71 14.94 -12.73 -4.62
C ALA A 71 14.20 -14.07 -4.55
N LEU A 72 13.29 -14.31 -5.49
CA LEU A 72 12.44 -15.49 -5.53
C LEU A 72 12.90 -16.56 -6.54
N GLU A 73 14.00 -16.31 -7.26
CA GLU A 73 14.60 -17.27 -8.19
C GLU A 73 14.81 -18.67 -7.60
N PRO A 74 15.25 -18.84 -6.32
CA PRO A 74 15.44 -20.17 -5.73
C PRO A 74 14.17 -21.04 -5.65
N PHE A 75 12.99 -20.46 -5.78
CA PHE A 75 11.72 -21.18 -5.74
C PHE A 75 11.27 -21.72 -7.11
N GLY A 76 11.97 -21.37 -8.18
CA GLY A 76 11.78 -21.93 -9.53
C GLY A 76 10.35 -21.78 -10.06
N ASP A 77 9.83 -22.89 -10.59
CA ASP A 77 8.50 -22.91 -11.26
C ASP A 77 7.31 -22.65 -10.33
N ARG A 78 7.54 -22.57 -9.02
CA ARG A 78 6.49 -22.18 -8.06
C ARG A 78 6.16 -20.69 -8.08
N VAL A 79 6.98 -19.86 -8.75
CA VAL A 79 6.87 -18.41 -8.71
C VAL A 79 6.69 -17.87 -10.12
N ARG A 80 5.70 -16.99 -10.26
CA ARG A 80 5.53 -16.12 -11.42
C ARG A 80 5.42 -14.67 -10.97
N ILE A 81 6.15 -13.77 -11.63
CA ILE A 81 6.10 -12.34 -11.36
C ILE A 81 5.61 -11.61 -12.60
N VAL A 82 4.65 -10.70 -12.40
CA VAL A 82 4.02 -9.93 -13.48
C VAL A 82 4.07 -8.46 -13.13
N GLN A 83 4.46 -7.62 -14.09
CA GLN A 83 4.33 -6.18 -13.94
C GLN A 83 2.88 -5.76 -14.18
N GLY A 84 2.28 -5.09 -13.19
CA GLY A 84 0.90 -4.59 -13.28
C GLY A 84 0.45 -3.96 -11.98
N GLY A 85 -0.69 -3.28 -12.03
CA GLY A 85 -1.33 -2.76 -10.82
C GLY A 85 -2.33 -3.77 -10.26
N PHE A 86 -2.43 -3.85 -8.97
CA PHE A 86 -3.33 -4.78 -8.28
C PHE A 86 -4.83 -4.46 -8.48
N GLU A 87 -5.17 -3.29 -8.99
CA GLU A 87 -6.52 -2.96 -9.46
C GLU A 87 -6.98 -3.81 -10.65
N ARG A 88 -6.07 -4.55 -11.26
CA ARG A 88 -6.31 -5.49 -12.35
C ARG A 88 -6.05 -6.94 -11.94
N VAL A 89 -6.14 -7.25 -10.66
CA VAL A 89 -5.78 -8.58 -10.14
C VAL A 89 -6.57 -9.70 -10.80
N ALA A 90 -7.86 -9.53 -11.05
CA ALA A 90 -8.70 -10.54 -11.70
C ALA A 90 -8.26 -10.79 -13.16
N GLU A 91 -7.96 -9.74 -13.91
CA GLU A 91 -7.45 -9.84 -15.28
C GLU A 91 -6.08 -10.53 -15.31
N ILE A 92 -5.16 -10.11 -14.43
CA ILE A 92 -3.81 -10.68 -14.35
C ILE A 92 -3.86 -12.17 -14.01
N VAL A 93 -4.68 -12.53 -13.04
CA VAL A 93 -4.90 -13.93 -12.66
C VAL A 93 -5.49 -14.75 -13.80
N GLY A 94 -6.50 -14.19 -14.50
CA GLY A 94 -7.15 -14.88 -15.63
C GLY A 94 -6.23 -15.10 -16.84
N ASN A 95 -5.23 -14.26 -17.02
CA ASN A 95 -4.25 -14.33 -18.12
C ASN A 95 -2.96 -15.08 -17.74
N ALA A 96 -2.77 -15.35 -16.46
CA ALA A 96 -1.58 -16.04 -16.00
C ALA A 96 -1.75 -17.54 -16.26
N ASP A 97 -0.96 -18.11 -17.18
CA ASP A 97 -0.77 -19.57 -17.28
C ASP A 97 -0.03 -20.05 -16.01
N ILE A 98 -0.78 -20.17 -14.91
CA ILE A 98 -0.21 -20.60 -13.64
C ILE A 98 -0.38 -22.11 -13.53
N VAL A 99 0.73 -22.78 -13.35
CA VAL A 99 0.78 -24.21 -13.07
C VAL A 99 0.07 -24.46 -11.74
N GLY A 100 -1.06 -25.14 -11.79
CA GLY A 100 -1.83 -25.51 -10.61
C GLY A 100 -3.30 -25.07 -10.71
N ASN A 101 -4.16 -26.00 -11.02
CA ASN A 101 -5.62 -25.81 -11.13
C ASN A 101 -6.30 -25.68 -9.73
N GLU A 102 -5.51 -25.32 -8.70
CA GLU A 102 -5.94 -25.40 -7.30
C GLU A 102 -6.68 -24.14 -6.81
N GLY A 103 -6.69 -23.08 -7.62
CA GLY A 103 -7.36 -21.80 -7.33
C GLY A 103 -6.65 -20.96 -6.27
N ILE A 104 -7.12 -19.73 -6.09
CA ILE A 104 -6.48 -18.74 -5.21
C ILE A 104 -6.89 -19.01 -3.76
N VAL A 105 -5.89 -19.19 -2.91
CA VAL A 105 -6.07 -19.45 -1.48
C VAL A 105 -5.66 -18.27 -0.60
N ALA A 106 -4.90 -17.33 -1.13
CA ALA A 106 -4.57 -16.10 -0.41
C ALA A 106 -4.29 -14.94 -1.35
N ILE A 107 -4.58 -13.72 -0.88
CA ILE A 107 -4.16 -12.47 -1.51
C ILE A 107 -3.57 -11.57 -0.44
N LEU A 108 -2.33 -11.11 -0.67
CA LEU A 108 -1.61 -10.19 0.18
C LEU A 108 -1.55 -8.81 -0.48
N PHE A 109 -1.82 -7.77 0.29
CA PHE A 109 -1.54 -6.38 -0.05
C PHE A 109 -0.62 -5.80 1.03
N ASP A 110 0.63 -5.47 0.69
CA ASP A 110 1.54 -4.67 1.51
C ASP A 110 1.59 -3.26 0.92
N LEU A 111 0.70 -2.37 1.42
CA LEU A 111 0.44 -1.07 0.82
C LEU A 111 1.57 -0.07 1.09
N GLY A 112 1.53 1.04 0.38
CA GLY A 112 2.45 2.16 0.57
C GLY A 112 3.62 2.15 -0.42
N VAL A 113 4.78 2.59 0.03
CA VAL A 113 5.99 2.75 -0.80
C VAL A 113 7.08 1.77 -0.39
N SER A 114 7.73 1.18 -1.38
CA SER A 114 8.87 0.31 -1.15
C SER A 114 10.10 1.11 -0.70
N SER A 115 11.03 0.46 0.02
CA SER A 115 12.28 1.10 0.44
C SER A 115 13.09 1.66 -0.74
N PRO A 116 13.26 0.97 -1.89
CA PRO A 116 13.93 1.53 -3.04
C PRO A 116 13.30 2.83 -3.57
N GLN A 117 11.99 3.00 -3.44
CA GLN A 117 11.30 4.25 -3.84
C GLN A 117 11.64 5.41 -2.91
N LEU A 118 11.74 5.17 -1.60
CA LEU A 118 12.12 6.18 -0.61
C LEU A 118 13.61 6.48 -0.61
N ASP A 119 14.45 5.46 -0.82
CA ASP A 119 15.90 5.54 -0.68
C ASP A 119 16.61 6.06 -1.95
N ARG A 120 15.90 6.15 -3.08
CA ARG A 120 16.41 6.74 -4.33
C ARG A 120 15.86 8.16 -4.51
N PRO A 121 16.67 9.21 -4.22
CA PRO A 121 16.20 10.61 -4.30
C PRO A 121 15.59 10.97 -5.65
N VAL A 122 16.14 10.46 -6.75
CA VAL A 122 15.65 10.71 -8.12
C VAL A 122 14.18 10.32 -8.34
N ARG A 123 13.58 9.48 -7.49
CA ARG A 123 12.17 9.09 -7.57
C ARG A 123 11.21 10.14 -6.96
N GLY A 124 11.71 11.14 -6.23
CA GLY A 124 10.92 12.24 -5.68
C GLY A 124 9.97 11.91 -4.52
N PHE A 125 10.01 10.71 -3.94
CA PHE A 125 9.14 10.32 -2.83
C PHE A 125 9.56 10.92 -1.48
N SER A 126 10.83 11.28 -1.33
CA SER A 126 11.40 11.73 -0.06
C SER A 126 11.36 13.25 0.07
N TYR A 127 10.77 13.73 1.15
CA TYR A 127 10.83 15.15 1.56
C TYR A 127 12.12 15.53 2.31
N TRP A 128 13.09 14.62 2.36
CA TRP A 128 14.42 14.85 2.91
C TRP A 128 15.49 15.11 1.84
N ALA A 129 15.12 14.95 0.58
CA ALA A 129 16.03 15.11 -0.56
C ALA A 129 15.73 16.43 -1.28
N ASP A 130 16.44 17.50 -0.94
CA ASP A 130 16.10 18.87 -1.38
C ASP A 130 16.16 19.07 -2.91
N ALA A 131 17.09 18.39 -3.60
CA ALA A 131 17.32 18.57 -5.03
C ALA A 131 16.64 17.48 -5.90
N ALA A 132 15.76 16.66 -5.34
CA ALA A 132 15.10 15.61 -6.10
C ALA A 132 14.00 16.18 -7.02
N PRO A 133 13.76 15.59 -8.21
CA PRO A 133 12.65 15.99 -9.08
C PRO A 133 11.30 15.64 -8.44
N LEU A 134 10.24 16.32 -8.85
CA LEU A 134 8.86 16.05 -8.42
C LEU A 134 8.22 14.97 -9.30
N ASP A 135 8.70 13.72 -9.21
CA ASP A 135 8.16 12.59 -9.99
C ASP A 135 7.06 11.86 -9.22
N MET A 136 7.38 11.14 -8.17
CA MET A 136 6.50 10.31 -7.32
C MET A 136 5.72 9.21 -8.05
N ARG A 137 6.01 8.90 -9.30
CA ARG A 137 5.38 7.78 -10.01
C ARG A 137 5.92 6.43 -9.52
N MET A 138 5.06 5.49 -9.25
CA MET A 138 5.44 4.09 -9.03
C MET A 138 5.67 3.40 -10.37
N ASP A 139 4.74 3.57 -11.30
CA ASP A 139 4.89 3.14 -12.69
C ASP A 139 5.49 4.28 -13.53
N SER A 140 6.69 4.07 -14.06
CA SER A 140 7.42 5.09 -14.84
C SER A 140 6.79 5.42 -16.20
N VAL A 141 5.85 4.59 -16.70
CA VAL A 141 5.18 4.83 -18.01
C VAL A 141 3.98 5.76 -17.88
N GLN A 142 3.40 5.94 -16.68
CA GLN A 142 2.28 6.86 -16.51
C GLN A 142 2.69 8.32 -16.74
N THR A 143 1.75 9.14 -17.19
CA THR A 143 2.02 10.55 -17.55
C THR A 143 1.93 11.51 -16.38
N LEU A 144 1.05 11.24 -15.40
CA LEU A 144 0.85 12.11 -14.25
C LEU A 144 2.04 12.01 -13.29
N THR A 145 2.72 13.13 -13.05
CA THR A 145 3.81 13.28 -12.10
C THR A 145 3.43 14.22 -10.94
N ALA A 146 4.21 14.22 -9.87
CA ALA A 146 4.04 15.21 -8.80
C ALA A 146 4.27 16.64 -9.31
N GLU A 147 5.14 16.84 -10.29
CA GLU A 147 5.39 18.13 -10.95
C GLU A 147 4.11 18.67 -11.62
N VAL A 148 3.40 17.82 -12.37
CA VAL A 148 2.11 18.18 -12.99
C VAL A 148 1.09 18.57 -11.94
N VAL A 149 0.92 17.74 -10.89
CA VAL A 149 -0.02 18.04 -9.80
C VAL A 149 0.30 19.38 -9.13
N VAL A 150 1.57 19.63 -8.85
CA VAL A 150 2.02 20.84 -8.13
C VAL A 150 1.90 22.09 -9.01
N ASN A 151 2.23 22.00 -10.31
CA ASN A 151 2.31 23.18 -11.18
C ASN A 151 1.06 23.46 -11.99
N GLU A 152 0.22 22.46 -12.29
CA GLU A 152 -0.91 22.64 -13.21
C GLU A 152 -2.29 22.60 -12.54
N TYR A 153 -2.43 21.92 -11.37
CA TYR A 153 -3.73 21.90 -10.67
C TYR A 153 -4.13 23.30 -10.20
N SER A 154 -5.43 23.60 -10.22
CA SER A 154 -5.93 24.85 -9.64
C SER A 154 -5.67 24.89 -8.13
N GLU A 155 -5.64 26.08 -7.54
CA GLU A 155 -5.50 26.23 -6.08
C GLU A 155 -6.60 25.48 -5.33
N SER A 156 -7.83 25.52 -5.83
CA SER A 156 -8.97 24.82 -5.25
C SER A 156 -8.82 23.30 -5.29
N ASP A 157 -8.36 22.75 -6.43
CA ASP A 157 -8.18 21.32 -6.60
C ASP A 157 -7.01 20.81 -5.74
N LEU A 158 -5.91 21.58 -5.70
CA LEU A 158 -4.78 21.27 -4.85
C LEU A 158 -5.15 21.32 -3.35
N ALA A 159 -5.93 22.30 -2.94
CA ALA A 159 -6.43 22.38 -1.56
C ALA A 159 -7.35 21.20 -1.21
N ALA A 160 -8.26 20.83 -2.11
CA ALA A 160 -9.16 19.69 -1.93
C ALA A 160 -8.39 18.38 -1.86
N LEU A 161 -7.39 18.20 -2.74
CA LEU A 161 -6.49 17.07 -2.76
C LEU A 161 -5.73 16.91 -1.43
N ILE A 162 -5.07 17.97 -0.99
CA ILE A 162 -4.27 17.98 0.25
C ILE A 162 -5.16 17.71 1.48
N ALA A 163 -6.36 18.27 1.51
CA ALA A 163 -7.31 18.02 2.59
C ALA A 163 -7.79 16.55 2.61
N ARG A 164 -8.19 16.02 1.45
CA ARG A 164 -8.77 14.68 1.31
C ARG A 164 -7.72 13.59 1.54
N ASN A 165 -6.61 13.63 0.81
CA ASN A 165 -5.61 12.56 0.80
C ASN A 165 -4.52 12.73 1.88
N GLY A 166 -4.33 13.96 2.37
CA GLY A 166 -3.36 14.25 3.44
C GLY A 166 -4.00 14.37 4.82
N GLU A 167 -5.32 14.48 4.93
CA GLU A 167 -6.02 14.86 6.18
C GLU A 167 -5.35 16.11 6.82
N GLU A 168 -4.92 17.07 5.96
CA GLU A 168 -4.15 18.24 6.38
C GLU A 168 -5.06 19.47 6.61
N ARG A 169 -5.12 19.94 7.84
CA ARG A 169 -5.99 21.06 8.23
C ARG A 169 -5.61 22.40 7.62
N TYR A 170 -4.35 22.57 7.22
CA TYR A 170 -3.85 23.79 6.59
C TYR A 170 -3.87 23.74 5.05
N ALA A 171 -4.58 22.79 4.46
CA ALA A 171 -4.59 22.49 3.04
C ALA A 171 -4.77 23.71 2.15
N ARG A 172 -5.74 24.59 2.46
CA ARG A 172 -5.99 25.83 1.67
C ARG A 172 -4.78 26.76 1.68
N ARG A 173 -4.14 26.96 2.84
CA ARG A 173 -2.98 27.84 2.96
C ARG A 173 -1.76 27.25 2.25
N ILE A 174 -1.58 25.93 2.36
CA ILE A 174 -0.51 25.21 1.68
C ILE A 174 -0.70 25.32 0.16
N ALA A 175 -1.91 25.10 -0.35
CA ALA A 175 -2.21 25.23 -1.77
C ALA A 175 -1.91 26.64 -2.30
N ALA A 176 -2.33 27.69 -1.59
CA ALA A 176 -2.04 29.08 -1.96
C ALA A 176 -0.53 29.36 -2.02
N GLU A 177 0.25 28.87 -1.05
CA GLU A 177 1.71 29.02 -1.03
C GLU A 177 2.42 28.24 -2.14
N ILE A 178 1.91 27.06 -2.49
CA ILE A 178 2.43 26.29 -3.62
C ILE A 178 2.17 27.04 -4.93
N VAL A 179 0.94 27.52 -5.15
CA VAL A 179 0.58 28.27 -6.36
C VAL A 179 1.39 29.57 -6.47
N ALA A 180 1.61 30.28 -5.36
CA ALA A 180 2.44 31.49 -5.33
C ALA A 180 3.93 31.21 -5.61
N ALA A 181 4.39 29.98 -5.38
CA ALA A 181 5.79 29.59 -5.57
C ALA A 181 6.10 29.03 -6.97
N ARG A 182 5.09 28.85 -7.83
CA ARG A 182 5.26 28.26 -9.16
C ARG A 182 6.21 29.08 -10.06
N PRO A 183 7.02 28.43 -10.91
CA PRO A 183 7.15 26.97 -11.05
C PRO A 183 7.95 26.33 -9.92
N VAL A 184 7.51 25.17 -9.43
CA VAL A 184 8.17 24.37 -8.39
C VAL A 184 8.76 23.13 -9.07
N GLY A 185 10.09 23.00 -9.08
CA GLY A 185 10.79 21.93 -9.82
C GLY A 185 11.39 20.83 -8.93
N THR A 186 11.58 21.13 -7.62
CA THR A 186 12.26 20.21 -6.72
C THR A 186 11.46 19.93 -5.45
N THR A 187 11.77 18.79 -4.83
CA THR A 187 11.18 18.41 -3.53
C THR A 187 11.48 19.43 -2.44
N GLY A 188 12.66 20.06 -2.43
CA GLY A 188 13.03 21.09 -1.48
C GLY A 188 12.19 22.37 -1.64
N GLU A 189 12.00 22.86 -2.87
CA GLU A 189 11.13 24.00 -3.15
C GLU A 189 9.69 23.75 -2.70
N LEU A 190 9.18 22.52 -2.95
CA LEU A 190 7.87 22.11 -2.47
C LEU A 190 7.79 22.09 -0.95
N VAL A 191 8.80 21.56 -0.25
CA VAL A 191 8.89 21.54 1.22
C VAL A 191 8.84 22.98 1.77
N GLU A 192 9.58 23.92 1.18
CA GLU A 192 9.58 25.32 1.63
C GLU A 192 8.22 26.00 1.39
N ALA A 193 7.55 25.75 0.27
CA ALA A 193 6.19 26.24 0.02
C ALA A 193 5.21 25.69 1.08
N ILE A 194 5.25 24.40 1.37
CA ILE A 194 4.43 23.76 2.41
C ILE A 194 4.69 24.40 3.79
N LYS A 195 5.95 24.59 4.15
CA LYS A 195 6.32 25.19 5.44
C LYS A 195 5.75 26.63 5.60
N ARG A 196 5.71 27.43 4.53
CA ARG A 196 5.08 28.77 4.58
C ARG A 196 3.59 28.69 4.87
N GLY A 197 2.88 27.72 4.29
CA GLY A 197 1.46 27.50 4.52
C GLY A 197 1.10 27.05 5.95
N ILE A 198 2.04 26.49 6.71
CA ILE A 198 1.81 25.98 8.07
C ILE A 198 2.30 26.98 9.12
N PRO A 199 1.49 27.39 10.13
CA PRO A 199 1.93 28.26 11.20
C PRO A 199 3.15 27.73 11.96
N ALA A 200 4.11 28.59 12.33
CA ALA A 200 5.37 28.22 12.98
C ALA A 200 5.18 27.36 14.25
N ALA A 201 4.15 27.67 15.06
CA ALA A 201 3.84 26.87 16.25
C ALA A 201 3.34 25.46 15.93
N ALA A 202 2.68 25.26 14.78
CA ALA A 202 2.19 23.96 14.34
C ALA A 202 3.30 23.11 13.72
N ARG A 203 4.28 23.72 13.03
CA ARG A 203 5.44 23.03 12.45
C ARG A 203 6.31 22.29 13.47
N ARG A 204 6.31 22.76 14.74
CA ARG A 204 7.08 22.15 15.83
C ARG A 204 6.38 20.98 16.50
N ARG A 205 5.11 20.71 16.16
CA ARG A 205 4.31 19.63 16.75
C ARG A 205 4.10 18.53 15.72
N GLY A 206 4.42 17.30 16.10
CA GLY A 206 4.25 16.11 15.22
C GLY A 206 5.48 15.80 14.39
N GLY A 207 5.31 15.05 13.31
CA GLY A 207 6.38 14.69 12.36
C GLY A 207 6.73 15.83 11.39
N HIS A 208 7.48 15.51 10.34
CA HIS A 208 7.89 16.47 9.33
C HIS A 208 6.69 17.20 8.71
N PRO A 209 6.68 18.53 8.60
CA PRO A 209 5.52 19.32 8.14
C PRO A 209 5.04 18.96 6.73
N ALA A 210 5.95 18.56 5.83
CA ALA A 210 5.60 18.18 4.46
C ALA A 210 5.00 16.78 4.34
N ARG A 211 5.07 15.91 5.36
CA ARG A 211 4.69 14.50 5.28
C ARG A 211 3.29 14.28 4.70
N ARG A 212 2.29 15.02 5.20
CA ARG A 212 0.89 14.86 4.78
C ARG A 212 0.64 15.35 3.35
N THR A 213 1.28 16.44 2.97
CA THR A 213 1.16 16.99 1.61
C THR A 213 1.86 16.07 0.59
N PHE A 214 3.05 15.54 0.91
CA PHE A 214 3.73 14.56 0.08
C PHE A 214 2.90 13.28 -0.06
N GLN A 215 2.32 12.77 1.03
CA GLN A 215 1.38 11.65 0.98
C GLN A 215 0.22 11.95 0.05
N ALA A 216 -0.41 13.14 0.17
CA ALA A 216 -1.55 13.50 -0.65
C ALA A 216 -1.22 13.53 -2.14
N ILE A 217 -0.10 14.16 -2.52
CA ILE A 217 0.37 14.23 -3.91
C ILE A 217 0.71 12.83 -4.44
N ARG A 218 1.44 12.03 -3.67
CA ARG A 218 1.79 10.64 -4.03
C ARG A 218 0.55 9.80 -4.31
N MET A 219 -0.44 9.87 -3.43
CA MET A 219 -1.71 9.14 -3.56
C MET A 219 -2.49 9.55 -4.81
N GLU A 220 -2.43 10.83 -5.19
CA GLU A 220 -3.05 11.32 -6.44
C GLU A 220 -2.31 10.79 -7.66
N VAL A 221 -1.00 10.98 -7.70
CA VAL A 221 -0.13 10.52 -8.80
C VAL A 221 -0.35 9.03 -9.08
N ASN A 222 -0.44 8.21 -8.03
CA ASN A 222 -0.52 6.76 -8.17
C ASN A 222 -1.94 6.19 -8.04
N ARG A 223 -2.96 7.03 -7.89
CA ARG A 223 -4.38 6.63 -7.72
C ARG A 223 -4.55 5.57 -6.62
N GLU A 224 -3.83 5.72 -5.49
CA GLU A 224 -3.66 4.65 -4.49
C GLU A 224 -4.98 4.16 -3.91
N LEU A 225 -5.88 5.06 -3.46
CA LEU A 225 -7.16 4.64 -2.89
C LEU A 225 -8.12 4.02 -3.92
N PRO A 226 -8.36 4.60 -5.11
CA PRO A 226 -9.19 3.97 -6.13
C PRO A 226 -8.68 2.60 -6.55
N SER A 227 -7.36 2.45 -6.70
CA SER A 227 -6.73 1.15 -7.01
C SER A 227 -6.97 0.14 -5.89
N LEU A 228 -6.80 0.56 -4.61
CA LEU A 228 -7.02 -0.30 -3.45
C LEU A 228 -8.47 -0.78 -3.39
N GLU A 229 -9.44 0.12 -3.57
CA GLU A 229 -10.85 -0.23 -3.54
C GLU A 229 -11.20 -1.25 -4.63
N SER A 230 -10.74 -1.02 -5.87
CA SER A 230 -10.94 -1.95 -6.99
C SER A 230 -10.28 -3.31 -6.73
N GLY A 231 -9.02 -3.31 -6.32
CA GLY A 231 -8.30 -4.56 -6.05
C GLY A 231 -8.90 -5.38 -4.93
N LEU A 232 -9.39 -4.75 -3.86
CA LEU A 232 -10.09 -5.43 -2.78
C LEU A 232 -11.41 -6.04 -3.27
N ASP A 233 -12.23 -5.26 -3.99
CA ASP A 233 -13.53 -5.72 -4.47
C ASP A 233 -13.40 -6.94 -5.41
N GLU A 234 -12.36 -7.00 -6.23
CA GLU A 234 -12.05 -8.17 -7.05
C GLU A 234 -11.55 -9.35 -6.21
N SER A 235 -10.70 -9.09 -5.23
CA SER A 235 -9.98 -10.11 -4.46
C SER A 235 -10.89 -11.11 -3.75
N VAL A 236 -11.97 -10.64 -3.10
CA VAL A 236 -12.86 -11.51 -2.33
C VAL A 236 -13.56 -12.55 -3.20
N HIS A 237 -13.82 -12.22 -4.46
CA HIS A 237 -14.49 -13.12 -5.41
C HIS A 237 -13.55 -14.15 -6.06
N LEU A 238 -12.26 -13.87 -6.06
CA LEU A 238 -11.23 -14.78 -6.58
C LEU A 238 -10.87 -15.92 -5.61
N LEU A 239 -11.11 -15.69 -4.29
CA LEU A 239 -10.73 -16.65 -3.26
C LEU A 239 -11.60 -17.89 -3.25
N LYS A 240 -10.98 -19.04 -3.03
CA LYS A 240 -11.65 -20.28 -2.58
C LYS A 240 -12.16 -20.14 -1.14
N PRO A 241 -13.10 -20.99 -0.70
CA PRO A 241 -13.40 -21.16 0.72
C PRO A 241 -12.13 -21.39 1.54
N GLU A 242 -12.10 -20.83 2.76
CA GLU A 242 -10.93 -20.83 3.66
C GLU A 242 -9.72 -20.03 3.15
N GLY A 243 -9.82 -19.44 1.96
CA GLY A 243 -8.83 -18.50 1.45
C GLY A 243 -8.87 -17.17 2.20
N ARG A 244 -7.75 -16.44 2.21
CA ARG A 244 -7.58 -15.22 3.03
C ARG A 244 -7.17 -14.00 2.22
N VAL A 245 -7.73 -12.84 2.57
CA VAL A 245 -7.15 -11.53 2.20
C VAL A 245 -6.44 -10.99 3.41
N VAL A 246 -5.17 -10.63 3.23
CA VAL A 246 -4.32 -10.03 4.27
C VAL A 246 -3.82 -8.70 3.74
N VAL A 247 -3.99 -7.62 4.53
CA VAL A 247 -3.63 -6.27 4.13
C VAL A 247 -2.81 -5.58 5.21
N LEU A 248 -1.64 -5.08 4.84
CA LEU A 248 -0.84 -4.13 5.59
C LEU A 248 -1.13 -2.73 5.07
N ALA A 249 -1.54 -1.82 5.95
CA ALA A 249 -1.79 -0.42 5.66
C ALA A 249 -0.88 0.47 6.51
N TYR A 250 -0.43 1.61 5.99
CA TYR A 250 0.53 2.49 6.67
C TYR A 250 -0.03 3.87 7.01
N HIS A 251 -1.23 4.19 6.55
CA HIS A 251 -1.93 5.42 6.94
C HIS A 251 -3.44 5.21 7.16
N SER A 252 -4.07 6.23 7.76
CA SER A 252 -5.46 6.21 8.21
C SER A 252 -6.47 5.94 7.10
N LEU A 253 -6.23 6.46 5.90
CA LEU A 253 -7.14 6.34 4.77
C LEU A 253 -7.15 4.92 4.21
N GLU A 254 -5.97 4.29 4.04
CA GLU A 254 -5.87 2.88 3.66
C GLU A 254 -6.55 1.99 4.69
N ASP A 255 -6.19 2.12 5.97
CA ASP A 255 -6.77 1.31 7.05
C ASP A 255 -8.29 1.45 7.13
N ARG A 256 -8.82 2.65 6.86
CA ARG A 256 -10.26 2.91 6.82
C ARG A 256 -10.92 2.19 5.65
N ALA A 257 -10.38 2.33 4.44
CA ALA A 257 -10.90 1.67 3.24
C ALA A 257 -10.93 0.14 3.40
N VAL A 258 -9.82 -0.45 3.88
CA VAL A 258 -9.73 -1.90 4.17
C VAL A 258 -10.75 -2.33 5.24
N LYS A 259 -10.82 -1.58 6.35
CA LYS A 259 -11.76 -1.87 7.44
C LYS A 259 -13.22 -1.86 6.96
N GLU A 260 -13.60 -0.86 6.19
CA GLU A 260 -14.96 -0.71 5.69
C GLU A 260 -15.35 -1.87 4.77
N ARG A 261 -14.45 -2.28 3.84
CA ARG A 261 -14.67 -3.44 2.97
C ARG A 261 -14.76 -4.75 3.76
N PHE A 262 -13.83 -5.00 4.67
CA PHE A 262 -13.79 -6.23 5.47
C PHE A 262 -15.02 -6.36 6.37
N VAL A 263 -15.47 -5.26 6.98
CA VAL A 263 -16.71 -5.23 7.76
C VAL A 263 -17.91 -5.47 6.87
N ASP A 264 -17.97 -4.87 5.68
CA ASP A 264 -19.09 -5.06 4.76
C ASP A 264 -19.20 -6.53 4.30
N TRP A 265 -18.10 -7.15 3.88
CA TRP A 265 -18.07 -8.55 3.47
C TRP A 265 -18.43 -9.54 4.58
N SER A 266 -18.23 -9.14 5.83
CA SER A 266 -18.49 -9.99 7.00
C SER A 266 -19.86 -9.71 7.66
N ARG A 267 -20.69 -8.86 7.07
CA ARG A 267 -22.03 -8.53 7.61
C ARG A 267 -22.99 -9.66 7.37
N THR A 268 -23.81 -9.92 8.41
CA THR A 268 -24.93 -10.85 8.38
C THR A 268 -26.28 -10.18 8.13
N GLU A 269 -26.31 -8.85 8.07
CA GLU A 269 -27.52 -8.05 7.86
C GLU A 269 -27.26 -6.99 6.77
N GLU A 270 -28.29 -6.69 5.97
CA GLU A 270 -28.21 -5.61 4.98
C GLU A 270 -28.03 -4.25 5.66
N PRO A 271 -27.15 -3.36 5.10
CA PRO A 271 -26.99 -2.01 5.61
C PRO A 271 -28.24 -1.17 5.32
N GLY A 272 -28.62 -0.33 6.26
CA GLY A 272 -29.73 0.61 6.07
C GLY A 272 -30.47 0.91 7.36
N TYR A 273 -31.34 1.93 7.26
CA TYR A 273 -32.28 2.24 8.35
C TYR A 273 -33.42 1.24 8.35
N VAL A 274 -33.64 0.59 9.49
CA VAL A 274 -34.81 -0.27 9.72
C VAL A 274 -35.63 0.37 10.86
N PRO A 275 -36.92 0.68 10.65
CA PRO A 275 -37.77 1.20 11.71
C PRO A 275 -37.80 0.26 12.93
N THR A 276 -37.88 0.86 14.11
CA THR A 276 -37.96 0.10 15.38
C THR A 276 -39.08 -0.93 15.34
N GLY A 277 -38.73 -2.18 15.63
CA GLY A 277 -39.69 -3.30 15.68
C GLY A 277 -39.78 -4.13 14.39
N LEU A 278 -39.12 -3.74 13.32
CA LEU A 278 -39.00 -4.58 12.12
C LEU A 278 -37.70 -5.39 12.13
N PRO A 279 -37.71 -6.64 11.62
CA PRO A 279 -36.52 -7.43 11.49
C PRO A 279 -35.61 -6.84 10.37
N ARG A 280 -34.31 -6.90 10.57
CA ARG A 280 -33.36 -6.58 9.50
C ARG A 280 -33.34 -7.69 8.46
N VAL A 281 -33.09 -7.30 7.22
CA VAL A 281 -32.92 -8.27 6.14
C VAL A 281 -31.62 -9.03 6.35
N SER A 282 -31.70 -10.36 6.41
CA SER A 282 -30.53 -11.22 6.55
C SER A 282 -29.71 -11.24 5.26
N ARG A 283 -28.39 -11.24 5.40
CA ARG A 283 -27.42 -11.36 4.32
C ARG A 283 -26.45 -12.49 4.65
N ASN A 284 -26.10 -13.30 3.67
CA ASN A 284 -25.03 -14.28 3.82
C ASN A 284 -23.68 -13.56 3.75
N PRO A 285 -22.87 -13.58 4.81
CA PRO A 285 -21.56 -12.95 4.77
C PRO A 285 -20.63 -13.68 3.79
N LEU A 286 -19.80 -12.91 3.08
CA LEU A 286 -18.79 -13.46 2.18
C LEU A 286 -17.57 -13.97 2.94
N THR A 287 -17.27 -13.32 4.08
CA THR A 287 -16.06 -13.57 4.85
C THR A 287 -16.32 -13.57 6.35
N ARG A 288 -15.37 -14.07 7.12
CA ARG A 288 -15.27 -13.84 8.56
C ARG A 288 -14.02 -12.98 8.87
N LEU A 289 -14.15 -12.06 9.82
CA LEU A 289 -13.01 -11.27 10.30
C LEU A 289 -12.05 -12.16 11.10
N LEU A 290 -10.81 -12.27 10.66
CA LEU A 290 -9.73 -12.86 11.45
C LEU A 290 -9.16 -11.83 12.44
N THR A 291 -9.17 -10.55 12.06
CA THR A 291 -8.73 -9.45 12.90
C THR A 291 -9.90 -8.47 13.13
N ARG A 292 -10.51 -8.50 14.31
CA ARG A 292 -11.57 -7.51 14.68
C ARG A 292 -10.98 -6.10 14.86
N ARG A 293 -9.75 -6.01 15.38
CA ARG A 293 -8.93 -4.80 15.45
C ARG A 293 -7.67 -5.02 14.64
N ALA A 294 -7.16 -3.96 14.00
CA ALA A 294 -5.89 -4.07 13.30
C ALA A 294 -4.78 -4.50 14.28
N LEU A 295 -4.01 -5.50 13.89
CA LEU A 295 -2.77 -5.85 14.58
C LEU A 295 -1.75 -4.73 14.33
N ARG A 296 -0.85 -4.55 15.26
CA ARG A 296 0.21 -3.54 15.20
C ARG A 296 1.56 -4.22 15.43
N PRO A 297 2.63 -3.68 14.84
CA PRO A 297 3.96 -4.20 15.08
C PRO A 297 4.33 -4.07 16.56
N SER A 298 5.17 -4.97 17.03
CA SER A 298 5.71 -4.95 18.40
C SER A 298 6.64 -3.75 18.61
N GLU A 299 6.86 -3.36 19.88
CA GLU A 299 7.83 -2.32 20.21
C GLU A 299 9.25 -2.69 19.77
N ALA A 300 9.62 -3.97 19.85
CA ALA A 300 10.90 -4.48 19.40
C ALA A 300 11.07 -4.31 17.88
N GLU A 301 10.02 -4.60 17.11
CA GLU A 301 10.03 -4.40 15.66
C GLU A 301 10.13 -2.91 15.31
N ILE A 302 9.37 -2.04 15.98
CA ILE A 302 9.43 -0.59 15.77
C ILE A 302 10.82 -0.03 16.07
N ALA A 303 11.48 -0.56 17.10
CA ALA A 303 12.85 -0.17 17.43
C ALA A 303 13.86 -0.61 16.37
N ALA A 304 13.69 -1.81 15.80
CA ALA A 304 14.53 -2.34 14.73
C ALA A 304 14.20 -1.73 13.35
N ASN A 305 12.93 -1.45 13.09
CA ASN A 305 12.43 -0.87 11.82
C ASN A 305 11.42 0.26 12.11
N PRO A 306 11.86 1.52 12.22
CA PRO A 306 10.98 2.66 12.47
C PRO A 306 9.87 2.85 11.41
N ARG A 307 10.04 2.32 10.19
CA ARG A 307 9.03 2.36 9.12
C ARG A 307 7.79 1.53 9.48
N ALA A 308 7.93 0.50 10.31
CA ALA A 308 6.82 -0.32 10.78
C ALA A 308 5.84 0.43 11.70
N LYS A 309 6.26 1.54 12.34
CA LYS A 309 5.50 2.24 13.39
C LYS A 309 4.03 2.53 13.05
N SER A 310 3.73 2.83 11.79
CA SER A 310 2.38 3.15 11.33
C SER A 310 1.61 1.94 10.79
N ALA A 311 2.24 0.77 10.67
CA ALA A 311 1.65 -0.41 10.09
C ALA A 311 0.41 -0.89 10.86
N ARG A 312 -0.57 -1.36 10.12
CA ARG A 312 -1.83 -1.92 10.59
C ARG A 312 -2.18 -3.12 9.72
N LEU A 313 -2.14 -4.29 10.32
CA LEU A 313 -2.44 -5.55 9.65
C LEU A 313 -3.91 -5.94 9.87
N ARG A 314 -4.62 -6.21 8.79
CA ARG A 314 -5.99 -6.75 8.79
C ARG A 314 -6.09 -8.00 7.95
N ALA A 315 -6.95 -8.92 8.39
CA ALA A 315 -7.20 -10.16 7.65
C ALA A 315 -8.66 -10.59 7.75
N VAL A 316 -9.14 -11.17 6.66
CA VAL A 316 -10.42 -11.88 6.56
C VAL A 316 -10.21 -13.24 5.91
N GLU A 317 -11.15 -14.15 6.16
CA GLU A 317 -11.17 -15.47 5.54
C GLU A 317 -12.50 -15.67 4.80
N ARG A 318 -12.42 -16.19 3.59
CA ARG A 318 -13.57 -16.52 2.76
C ARG A 318 -14.37 -17.67 3.40
N ILE A 319 -15.66 -17.46 3.56
CA ILE A 319 -16.58 -18.51 4.02
C ILE A 319 -17.09 -19.30 2.82
N ALA A 320 -17.35 -20.58 3.01
CA ALA A 320 -18.09 -21.35 2.00
C ALA A 320 -19.48 -20.75 1.76
N PRO A 321 -19.95 -20.69 0.50
CA PRO A 321 -21.26 -20.16 0.16
C PRO A 321 -22.41 -20.94 0.80
#